data_132c8fb98e978d5bbda544d70581bdf2
#
_entry.id   132c8fb98e978d5bbda544d70581bdf2
#
_cell.length_a   1.000
_cell.length_b   1.000
_cell.length_c   1.000
_cell.angle_alpha   90.00
_cell.angle_beta   90.00
_cell.angle_gamma   90.00
#
_symmetry.space_group_name_H-M   'P 1'
#
loop_
_entity.id
_entity.type
_entity.pdbx_description
1 polymer ?
#
loop_
_entity_poly.entity_id
_entity_poly.type
_entity_poly.pdbx_seq_one_letter_code
_entity_poly.pdbx_strand_id
1 'polypeptide(L)'
;QGARLNPFKLMGRFAFGLRNTGSAYTLYDMADDVSLLIDRLGLEQVNLIGASMGGMIAQILAAKYPDKINKLGLLFTSNNQPFLPPPFPKQLFSLIGKPASRDEDGIINHSLKVFNVIGSPGYVNQIEAMQTARKLYRRSYYPAGILQQFLAILCTGSLVQIDKQIKKPTLIVHGSKDRLIPASHGKAIEKAISGSKFELIEGMGH
;
A
#
# COMPACT_ATOMS: atom_id res chain seq x y z
N GLN A 1 -15.47 5.16 24.86
CA GLN A 1 -16.08 3.82 24.58
C GLN A 1 -15.86 3.55 23.10
N GLY A 2 -14.76 2.87 22.73
CA GLY A 2 -14.46 2.49 21.36
C GLY A 2 -15.46 1.43 20.91
N ALA A 3 -16.29 1.75 19.92
CA ALA A 3 -17.14 0.75 19.28
C ALA A 3 -16.25 -0.39 18.77
N ARG A 4 -16.50 -1.61 19.23
CA ARG A 4 -15.79 -2.80 18.74
C ARG A 4 -16.05 -2.92 17.25
N LEU A 5 -15.02 -2.73 16.44
CA LEU A 5 -15.11 -2.91 15.00
C LEU A 5 -15.50 -4.36 14.71
N ASN A 6 -16.62 -4.56 14.03
CA ASN A 6 -17.02 -5.88 13.57
C ASN A 6 -16.22 -6.20 12.30
N PRO A 7 -15.28 -7.17 12.32
CA PRO A 7 -14.39 -7.44 11.18
C PRO A 7 -15.16 -7.93 9.94
N PHE A 8 -16.25 -8.68 10.11
CA PHE A 8 -17.06 -9.13 8.97
C PHE A 8 -17.78 -7.97 8.28
N LYS A 9 -18.33 -7.02 9.06
CA LYS A 9 -18.95 -5.80 8.53
C LYS A 9 -17.92 -4.93 7.81
N LEU A 10 -16.72 -4.80 8.39
CA LEU A 10 -15.62 -4.02 7.83
C LEU A 10 -15.17 -4.60 6.47
N MET A 11 -14.93 -5.90 6.43
CA MET A 11 -14.52 -6.61 5.21
C MET A 11 -15.61 -6.61 4.15
N GLY A 12 -16.86 -6.84 4.53
CA GLY A 12 -18.00 -6.78 3.60
C GLY A 12 -18.12 -5.40 2.95
N ARG A 13 -18.11 -4.33 3.73
CA ARG A 13 -18.18 -2.97 3.19
C ARG A 13 -16.97 -2.65 2.28
N PHE A 14 -15.78 -3.09 2.66
CA PHE A 14 -14.58 -2.93 1.84
C PHE A 14 -14.70 -3.65 0.49
N ALA A 15 -15.22 -4.89 0.47
CA ALA A 15 -15.43 -5.65 -0.77
C ALA A 15 -16.35 -4.93 -1.77
N PHE A 16 -17.31 -4.13 -1.27
CA PHE A 16 -18.18 -3.25 -2.08
C PHE A 16 -17.58 -1.86 -2.32
N GLY A 17 -16.31 -1.61 -1.95
CA GLY A 17 -15.64 -0.32 -2.12
C GLY A 17 -16.19 0.81 -1.25
N LEU A 18 -16.97 0.49 -0.22
CA LEU A 18 -17.57 1.46 0.67
C LEU A 18 -16.58 1.90 1.76
N ARG A 19 -16.61 3.19 2.09
CA ARG A 19 -15.86 3.70 3.24
C ARG A 19 -16.40 3.10 4.55
N ASN A 20 -15.47 2.81 5.44
CA ASN A 20 -15.77 2.40 6.80
C ASN A 20 -15.46 3.53 7.78
N THR A 21 -16.00 3.41 9.00
CA THR A 21 -15.70 4.31 10.13
C THR A 21 -14.97 3.52 11.23
N GLY A 22 -14.22 4.22 12.07
CA GLY A 22 -13.56 3.60 13.24
C GLY A 22 -12.05 3.49 13.13
N SER A 23 -11.43 3.97 12.05
CA SER A 23 -9.99 4.23 12.02
C SER A 23 -9.69 5.60 12.64
N ALA A 24 -8.55 5.72 13.32
CA ALA A 24 -8.07 7.00 13.87
C ALA A 24 -7.71 7.99 12.76
N TYR A 25 -7.31 7.47 11.59
CA TYR A 25 -6.96 8.23 10.39
C TYR A 25 -7.22 7.37 9.14
N THR A 26 -7.23 8.01 7.98
CA THR A 26 -7.43 7.38 6.66
C THR A 26 -6.21 7.61 5.76
N LEU A 27 -6.21 7.01 4.57
CA LEU A 27 -5.16 7.31 3.57
C LEU A 27 -5.28 8.76 3.04
N TYR A 28 -6.43 9.41 3.19
CA TYR A 28 -6.59 10.85 2.86
C TYR A 28 -5.81 11.73 3.82
N ASP A 29 -5.88 11.44 5.13
CA ASP A 29 -5.11 12.16 6.15
C ASP A 29 -3.61 11.98 5.92
N MET A 30 -3.18 10.75 5.55
CA MET A 30 -1.77 10.49 5.21
C MET A 30 -1.33 11.23 3.93
N ALA A 31 -2.22 11.41 2.96
CA ALA A 31 -1.92 12.20 1.75
C ALA A 31 -1.78 13.70 2.11
N ASP A 32 -2.57 14.21 3.04
CA ASP A 32 -2.46 15.57 3.55
C ASP A 32 -1.12 15.78 4.27
N ASP A 33 -0.70 14.83 5.08
CA ASP A 33 0.63 14.84 5.74
C ASP A 33 1.77 14.91 4.72
N VAL A 34 1.71 14.12 3.64
CA VAL A 34 2.70 14.17 2.57
C VAL A 34 2.68 15.50 1.84
N SER A 35 1.49 16.07 1.58
CA SER A 35 1.35 17.42 0.99
C SER A 35 2.02 18.49 1.85
N LEU A 36 1.80 18.44 3.16
CA LEU A 36 2.44 19.36 4.12
C LEU A 36 3.96 19.16 4.16
N LEU A 37 4.44 17.92 4.05
CA LEU A 37 5.87 17.65 3.99
C LEU A 37 6.52 18.26 2.75
N ILE A 38 5.87 18.17 1.58
CA ILE A 38 6.35 18.83 0.34
C ILE A 38 6.49 20.34 0.55
N ASP A 39 5.49 20.97 1.15
CA ASP A 39 5.53 22.41 1.48
C ASP A 39 6.67 22.75 2.45
N ARG A 40 6.81 21.96 3.51
CA ARG A 40 7.86 22.18 4.53
C ARG A 40 9.27 22.02 4.00
N LEU A 41 9.44 21.20 2.96
CA LEU A 41 10.71 21.03 2.25
C LEU A 41 10.96 22.12 1.21
N GLY A 42 10.03 23.04 0.99
CA GLY A 42 10.13 24.12 0.01
C GLY A 42 10.11 23.60 -1.44
N LEU A 43 9.50 22.43 -1.69
CA LEU A 43 9.42 21.82 -3.02
C LEU A 43 8.16 22.30 -3.74
N GLU A 44 8.31 22.91 -4.92
CA GLU A 44 7.16 23.37 -5.73
C GLU A 44 6.44 22.18 -6.38
N GLN A 45 7.19 21.31 -7.04
CA GLN A 45 6.68 20.10 -7.69
C GLN A 45 7.62 18.91 -7.49
N VAL A 46 7.04 17.72 -7.32
CA VAL A 46 7.80 16.48 -7.15
C VAL A 46 7.41 15.42 -8.17
N ASN A 47 8.36 14.55 -8.51
CA ASN A 47 8.04 13.25 -9.09
C ASN A 47 7.75 12.29 -7.94
N LEU A 48 6.52 11.83 -7.86
CA LEU A 48 6.05 11.01 -6.74
C LEU A 48 6.06 9.53 -7.13
N ILE A 49 6.68 8.70 -6.30
CA ILE A 49 6.64 7.24 -6.45
C ILE A 49 6.03 6.67 -5.18
N GLY A 50 4.97 5.90 -5.34
CA GLY A 50 4.30 5.19 -4.24
C GLY A 50 4.24 3.69 -4.48
N ALA A 51 4.64 2.91 -3.46
CA ALA A 51 4.61 1.45 -3.50
C ALA A 51 3.54 0.92 -2.53
N SER A 52 2.79 -0.10 -2.92
CA SER A 52 1.79 -0.77 -2.09
C SER A 52 0.80 0.26 -1.48
N MET A 53 0.61 0.32 -0.17
CA MET A 53 -0.18 1.36 0.50
C MET A 53 0.28 2.79 0.15
N GLY A 54 1.58 3.02 -0.01
CA GLY A 54 2.12 4.30 -0.46
C GLY A 54 1.65 4.69 -1.87
N GLY A 55 1.36 3.72 -2.73
CA GLY A 55 0.74 3.95 -4.03
C GLY A 55 -0.73 4.39 -3.92
N MET A 56 -1.48 3.88 -2.94
CA MET A 56 -2.84 4.36 -2.66
C MET A 56 -2.82 5.82 -2.16
N ILE A 57 -1.88 6.17 -1.28
CA ILE A 57 -1.68 7.54 -0.81
C ILE A 57 -1.28 8.46 -1.97
N ALA A 58 -0.38 7.99 -2.85
CA ALA A 58 0.09 8.75 -4.00
C ALA A 58 -1.03 9.06 -5.00
N GLN A 59 -1.97 8.13 -5.22
CA GLN A 59 -3.19 8.36 -6.03
C GLN A 59 -4.03 9.51 -5.45
N ILE A 60 -4.28 9.48 -4.14
CA ILE A 60 -5.04 10.53 -3.46
C ILE A 60 -4.32 11.87 -3.57
N LEU A 61 -3.02 11.89 -3.30
CA LEU A 61 -2.20 13.10 -3.35
C LEU A 61 -2.21 13.71 -4.77
N ALA A 62 -2.02 12.90 -5.81
CA ALA A 62 -1.99 13.36 -7.20
C ALA A 62 -3.33 13.93 -7.68
N ALA A 63 -4.44 13.43 -7.17
CA ALA A 63 -5.77 13.95 -7.48
C ALA A 63 -6.13 15.20 -6.66
N LYS A 64 -5.80 15.20 -5.36
CA LYS A 64 -6.18 16.28 -4.43
C LYS A 64 -5.27 17.50 -4.55
N TYR A 65 -3.98 17.29 -4.85
CA TYR A 65 -2.94 18.33 -4.93
C TYR A 65 -2.18 18.24 -6.26
N PRO A 66 -2.87 18.34 -7.41
CA PRO A 66 -2.25 18.12 -8.72
C PRO A 66 -1.08 19.06 -9.01
N ASP A 67 -1.13 20.30 -8.50
CA ASP A 67 -0.10 21.30 -8.75
C ASP A 67 1.24 20.96 -8.11
N LYS A 68 1.25 20.12 -7.06
CA LYS A 68 2.46 19.65 -6.40
C LYS A 68 3.10 18.44 -7.09
N ILE A 69 2.42 17.80 -8.04
CA ILE A 69 2.87 16.57 -8.67
C ILE A 69 3.23 16.83 -10.14
N ASN A 70 4.45 16.48 -10.53
CA ASN A 70 4.90 16.51 -11.92
C ASN A 70 4.60 15.17 -12.62
N LYS A 71 5.09 14.05 -12.05
CA LYS A 71 4.87 12.68 -12.58
C LYS A 71 4.54 11.73 -11.44
N LEU A 72 3.79 10.68 -11.74
CA LEU A 72 3.34 9.67 -10.79
C LEU A 72 3.85 8.28 -11.18
N GLY A 73 4.51 7.59 -10.25
CA GLY A 73 4.88 6.19 -10.34
C GLY A 73 4.11 5.38 -9.30
N LEU A 74 3.41 4.34 -9.72
CA LEU A 74 2.61 3.47 -8.88
C LEU A 74 3.13 2.04 -8.96
N LEU A 75 3.69 1.52 -7.86
CA LEU A 75 4.33 0.21 -7.83
C LEU A 75 3.46 -0.76 -7.01
N PHE A 76 3.10 -1.90 -7.62
CA PHE A 76 2.37 -3.02 -6.99
C PHE A 76 1.30 -2.56 -5.99
N THR A 77 0.40 -1.69 -6.41
CA THR A 77 -0.62 -1.06 -5.58
C THR A 77 -2.06 -1.34 -6.06
N SER A 78 -3.03 -0.79 -5.37
CA SER A 78 -4.46 -0.95 -5.63
C SER A 78 -5.17 0.40 -5.59
N ASN A 79 -6.32 0.48 -6.24
CA ASN A 79 -7.29 1.56 -6.04
C ASN A 79 -8.53 1.09 -5.26
N ASN A 80 -8.46 -0.06 -4.63
CA ASN A 80 -9.56 -0.66 -3.86
C ASN A 80 -10.89 -0.73 -4.67
N GLN A 81 -10.80 -0.95 -6.00
CA GLN A 81 -11.97 -1.16 -6.82
C GLN A 81 -12.76 -2.38 -6.30
N PRO A 82 -14.10 -2.30 -6.20
CA PRO A 82 -14.93 -3.43 -5.81
C PRO A 82 -14.66 -4.68 -6.64
N PHE A 83 -14.76 -5.84 -6.00
CA PHE A 83 -14.66 -7.17 -6.63
C PHE A 83 -13.30 -7.50 -7.25
N LEU A 84 -12.24 -6.75 -6.97
CA LEU A 84 -10.88 -7.19 -7.28
C LEU A 84 -10.49 -8.40 -6.42
N PRO A 85 -9.62 -9.30 -6.92
CA PRO A 85 -9.19 -10.47 -6.17
C PRO A 85 -8.55 -10.07 -4.84
N PRO A 86 -8.96 -10.68 -3.72
CA PRO A 86 -8.31 -10.41 -2.44
C PRO A 86 -6.87 -10.97 -2.42
N PRO A 87 -6.05 -10.56 -1.43
CA PRO A 87 -4.76 -11.20 -1.18
C PRO A 87 -4.91 -12.72 -1.03
N PHE A 88 -3.95 -13.48 -1.55
CA PHE A 88 -3.92 -14.92 -1.29
C PHE A 88 -3.73 -15.19 0.20
N PRO A 89 -4.37 -16.25 0.75
CA PRO A 89 -4.38 -16.50 2.19
C PRO A 89 -2.98 -16.55 2.82
N LYS A 90 -2.02 -17.20 2.16
CA LYS A 90 -0.64 -17.32 2.66
C LYS A 90 0.02 -15.94 2.82
N GLN A 91 -0.15 -15.04 1.85
CA GLN A 91 0.40 -13.69 1.89
C GLN A 91 -0.29 -12.84 2.96
N LEU A 92 -1.62 -12.91 3.03
CA LEU A 92 -2.37 -12.18 4.05
C LEU A 92 -1.97 -12.62 5.46
N PHE A 93 -1.93 -13.93 5.73
CA PHE A 93 -1.55 -14.46 7.05
C PHE A 93 -0.10 -14.14 7.42
N SER A 94 0.83 -14.03 6.44
CA SER A 94 2.20 -13.62 6.73
C SER A 94 2.28 -12.19 7.25
N LEU A 95 1.46 -11.28 6.69
CA LEU A 95 1.44 -9.86 7.10
C LEU A 95 0.80 -9.62 8.47
N ILE A 96 -0.32 -10.31 8.76
CA ILE A 96 -1.06 -10.13 10.02
C ILE A 96 -0.59 -11.09 11.12
N GLY A 97 0.33 -12.00 10.80
CA GLY A 97 0.93 -12.95 11.72
C GLY A 97 1.70 -12.26 12.84
N LYS A 98 1.96 -13.01 13.91
CA LYS A 98 2.77 -12.51 15.02
C LYS A 98 4.17 -13.13 14.97
N PRO A 99 5.21 -12.41 15.38
CA PRO A 99 6.54 -12.99 15.58
C PRO A 99 6.50 -14.08 16.65
N ALA A 100 7.40 -15.06 16.56
CA ALA A 100 7.50 -16.16 17.52
C ALA A 100 7.93 -15.68 18.91
N SER A 101 8.77 -14.65 18.96
CA SER A 101 9.15 -13.94 20.18
C SER A 101 9.09 -12.43 19.96
N ARG A 102 9.07 -11.67 21.06
CA ARG A 102 8.97 -10.18 21.01
C ARG A 102 10.33 -9.49 21.07
N ASP A 103 11.43 -10.26 21.11
CA ASP A 103 12.78 -9.73 21.04
C ASP A 103 13.16 -9.29 19.61
N GLU A 104 14.31 -8.63 19.47
CA GLU A 104 14.81 -8.13 18.19
C GLU A 104 14.90 -9.26 17.16
N ASP A 105 15.47 -10.40 17.53
CA ASP A 105 15.70 -11.51 16.61
C ASP A 105 14.39 -12.17 16.17
N GLY A 106 13.41 -12.35 17.06
CA GLY A 106 12.09 -12.87 16.69
C GLY A 106 11.34 -11.98 15.71
N ILE A 107 11.46 -10.66 15.89
CA ILE A 107 10.83 -9.67 15.01
C ILE A 107 11.52 -9.63 13.65
N ILE A 108 12.86 -9.66 13.62
CA ILE A 108 13.65 -9.70 12.38
C ILE A 108 13.33 -10.98 11.59
N ASN A 109 13.35 -12.13 12.27
CA ASN A 109 13.02 -13.42 11.64
C ASN A 109 11.59 -13.45 11.08
N HIS A 110 10.63 -12.83 11.77
CA HIS A 110 9.28 -12.66 11.25
C HIS A 110 9.26 -11.79 9.99
N SER A 111 9.97 -10.67 9.99
CA SER A 111 10.10 -9.79 8.82
C SER A 111 10.71 -10.49 7.62
N LEU A 112 11.74 -11.32 7.83
CA LEU A 112 12.34 -12.15 6.78
C LEU A 112 11.34 -13.16 6.21
N LYS A 113 10.52 -13.81 7.05
CA LYS A 113 9.45 -14.69 6.58
C LYS A 113 8.45 -13.93 5.71
N VAL A 114 8.07 -12.73 6.09
CA VAL A 114 7.18 -11.88 5.31
C VAL A 114 7.81 -11.56 3.95
N PHE A 115 9.05 -11.06 3.91
CA PHE A 115 9.77 -10.77 2.65
C PHE A 115 9.85 -11.98 1.72
N ASN A 116 10.13 -13.17 2.25
CA ASN A 116 10.18 -14.40 1.46
C ASN A 116 8.81 -14.83 0.93
N VAL A 117 7.73 -14.51 1.62
CA VAL A 117 6.37 -14.90 1.23
C VAL A 117 5.77 -13.95 0.21
N ILE A 118 6.00 -12.63 0.35
CA ILE A 118 5.39 -11.63 -0.54
C ILE A 118 6.32 -11.22 -1.69
N GLY A 119 7.64 -11.26 -1.47
CA GLY A 119 8.65 -10.81 -2.44
C GLY A 119 8.75 -11.66 -3.69
N SER A 120 9.67 -11.28 -4.57
CA SER A 120 9.90 -11.97 -5.85
C SER A 120 10.54 -13.33 -5.61
N PRO A 121 9.93 -14.43 -6.10
CA PRO A 121 10.50 -15.76 -5.92
C PRO A 121 11.92 -15.87 -6.52
N GLY A 122 12.88 -16.35 -5.74
CA GLY A 122 14.26 -16.53 -6.16
C GLY A 122 15.14 -15.27 -6.17
N TYR A 123 14.58 -14.10 -5.91
CA TYR A 123 15.31 -12.81 -5.95
C TYR A 123 15.51 -12.16 -4.58
N VAL A 124 14.99 -12.75 -3.51
CA VAL A 124 15.16 -12.20 -2.17
C VAL A 124 16.57 -12.49 -1.66
N ASN A 125 17.43 -11.48 -1.63
CA ASN A 125 18.73 -11.57 -0.99
C ASN A 125 18.54 -11.58 0.54
N GLN A 126 18.80 -12.74 1.17
CA GLN A 126 18.56 -12.94 2.60
C GLN A 126 19.41 -12.01 3.48
N ILE A 127 20.66 -11.70 3.08
CA ILE A 127 21.55 -10.83 3.83
C ILE A 127 21.02 -9.39 3.82
N GLU A 128 20.68 -8.87 2.65
CA GLU A 128 20.11 -7.52 2.50
C GLU A 128 18.75 -7.40 3.18
N ALA A 129 17.89 -8.42 3.06
CA ALA A 129 16.59 -8.46 3.73
C ALA A 129 16.76 -8.42 5.26
N MET A 130 17.72 -9.16 5.82
CA MET A 130 18.03 -9.15 7.25
C MET A 130 18.54 -7.78 7.69
N GLN A 131 19.48 -7.19 6.95
CA GLN A 131 20.02 -5.86 7.25
C GLN A 131 18.91 -4.80 7.22
N THR A 132 18.03 -4.87 6.22
CA THR A 132 16.88 -3.99 6.07
C THR A 132 15.91 -4.16 7.23
N ALA A 133 15.54 -5.39 7.58
CA ALA A 133 14.65 -5.68 8.70
C ALA A 133 15.21 -5.13 10.02
N ARG A 134 16.53 -5.32 10.28
CA ARG A 134 17.21 -4.81 11.47
C ARG A 134 17.24 -3.27 11.49
N LYS A 135 17.52 -2.64 10.35
CA LYS A 135 17.52 -1.18 10.22
C LYS A 135 16.11 -0.60 10.49
N LEU A 136 15.08 -1.22 9.94
CA LEU A 136 13.69 -0.80 10.16
C LEU A 136 13.27 -0.98 11.62
N TYR A 137 13.60 -2.11 12.24
CA TYR A 137 13.33 -2.36 13.65
C TYR A 137 13.95 -1.28 14.56
N ARG A 138 15.23 -1.00 14.37
CA ARG A 138 15.96 -0.01 15.18
C ARG A 138 15.49 1.42 14.93
N ARG A 139 15.01 1.72 13.73
CA ARG A 139 14.44 3.03 13.42
C ARG A 139 13.12 3.27 14.14
N SER A 140 12.21 2.33 14.07
CA SER A 140 10.89 2.44 14.70
C SER A 140 10.15 1.10 14.63
N TYR A 141 9.96 0.45 15.75
CA TYR A 141 9.09 -0.73 15.85
C TYR A 141 7.83 -0.40 16.64
N TYR A 142 6.72 -0.24 15.94
CA TYR A 142 5.42 0.09 16.55
C TYR A 142 4.31 -0.81 15.97
N PRO A 143 4.13 -2.03 16.52
CA PRO A 143 3.19 -3.01 15.98
C PRO A 143 1.73 -2.56 15.97
N ALA A 144 1.31 -1.70 16.92
CA ALA A 144 -0.04 -1.12 16.89
C ALA A 144 -0.26 -0.24 15.64
N GLY A 145 0.79 0.43 15.15
CA GLY A 145 0.74 1.22 13.93
C GLY A 145 0.45 0.39 12.67
N ILE A 146 0.98 -0.85 12.60
CA ILE A 146 0.71 -1.78 11.50
C ILE A 146 -0.78 -2.06 11.39
N LEU A 147 -1.44 -2.36 12.52
CA LEU A 147 -2.88 -2.58 12.55
C LEU A 147 -3.67 -1.32 12.16
N GLN A 148 -3.24 -0.15 12.64
CA GLN A 148 -3.89 1.12 12.30
C GLN A 148 -3.77 1.44 10.81
N GLN A 149 -2.62 1.19 10.19
CA GLN A 149 -2.43 1.35 8.74
C GLN A 149 -3.32 0.41 7.94
N PHE A 150 -3.45 -0.85 8.37
CA PHE A 150 -4.37 -1.79 7.74
C PHE A 150 -5.83 -1.34 7.85
N LEU A 151 -6.23 -0.85 9.02
CA LEU A 151 -7.56 -0.26 9.21
C LEU A 151 -7.76 1.00 8.35
N ALA A 152 -6.73 1.83 8.19
CA ALA A 152 -6.80 3.00 7.32
C ALA A 152 -7.11 2.62 5.87
N ILE A 153 -6.48 1.55 5.33
CA ILE A 153 -6.79 1.02 4.00
C ILE A 153 -8.26 0.61 3.92
N LEU A 154 -8.74 -0.20 4.87
CA LEU A 154 -10.12 -0.70 4.89
C LEU A 154 -11.17 0.41 5.08
N CYS A 155 -10.80 1.51 5.75
CA CYS A 155 -11.69 2.65 5.99
C CYS A 155 -11.68 3.67 4.86
N THR A 156 -10.67 3.68 4.00
CA THR A 156 -10.57 4.63 2.88
C THR A 156 -11.60 4.36 1.78
N GLY A 157 -11.93 3.10 1.52
CA GLY A 157 -12.86 2.70 0.46
C GLY A 157 -12.22 2.72 -0.94
N SER A 158 -13.04 2.73 -1.98
CA SER A 158 -12.58 2.73 -3.37
C SER A 158 -12.01 4.09 -3.80
N LEU A 159 -10.89 4.07 -4.52
CA LEU A 159 -10.22 5.23 -5.10
C LEU A 159 -10.55 5.44 -6.58
N VAL A 160 -11.40 4.63 -7.19
CA VAL A 160 -11.72 4.70 -8.64
C VAL A 160 -12.14 6.11 -9.08
N GLN A 161 -12.93 6.82 -8.27
CA GLN A 161 -13.36 8.18 -8.61
C GLN A 161 -12.22 9.21 -8.42
N ILE A 162 -11.27 8.93 -7.55
CA ILE A 162 -10.05 9.70 -7.36
C ILE A 162 -9.13 9.52 -8.56
N ASP A 163 -8.92 8.27 -9.01
CA ASP A 163 -8.07 7.96 -10.17
C ASP A 163 -8.52 8.68 -11.43
N LYS A 164 -9.82 8.78 -11.69
CA LYS A 164 -10.37 9.50 -12.84
C LYS A 164 -10.02 11.00 -12.87
N GLN A 165 -9.66 11.58 -11.74
CA GLN A 165 -9.27 12.99 -11.60
C GLN A 165 -7.78 13.20 -11.89
N ILE A 166 -6.97 12.14 -11.86
CA ILE A 166 -5.52 12.22 -12.10
C ILE A 166 -5.26 12.55 -13.58
N LYS A 167 -4.56 13.67 -13.83
CA LYS A 167 -4.20 14.15 -15.16
C LYS A 167 -2.68 14.17 -15.38
N LYS A 168 -1.91 13.66 -14.43
CA LYS A 168 -0.45 13.66 -14.48
C LYS A 168 0.07 12.44 -15.23
N PRO A 169 1.20 12.55 -15.94
CA PRO A 169 1.86 11.39 -16.55
C PRO A 169 2.07 10.31 -15.51
N THR A 170 1.47 9.15 -15.70
CA THR A 170 1.43 8.07 -14.70
C THR A 170 2.00 6.78 -15.29
N LEU A 171 2.97 6.18 -14.58
CA LEU A 171 3.47 4.84 -14.83
C LEU A 171 3.03 3.91 -13.70
N ILE A 172 2.43 2.79 -14.08
CA ILE A 172 1.99 1.74 -13.15
C ILE A 172 2.86 0.52 -13.41
N VAL A 173 3.56 0.03 -12.39
CA VAL A 173 4.40 -1.17 -12.49
C VAL A 173 3.86 -2.23 -11.53
N HIS A 174 3.73 -3.46 -12.02
CA HIS A 174 3.20 -4.56 -11.22
C HIS A 174 3.92 -5.87 -11.51
N GLY A 175 4.05 -6.72 -10.50
CA GLY A 175 4.65 -8.03 -10.64
C GLY A 175 3.63 -9.10 -11.08
N SER A 176 4.01 -9.96 -12.04
CA SER A 176 3.13 -11.06 -12.49
C SER A 176 2.93 -12.15 -11.43
N LYS A 177 3.82 -12.23 -10.44
CA LYS A 177 3.78 -13.16 -9.31
C LYS A 177 3.34 -12.50 -8.00
N ASP A 178 2.86 -11.27 -8.04
CA ASP A 178 2.31 -10.62 -6.86
C ASP A 178 1.02 -11.31 -6.42
N ARG A 179 1.09 -11.99 -5.28
CA ARG A 179 -0.03 -12.70 -4.65
C ARG A 179 -0.61 -11.95 -3.45
N LEU A 180 0.02 -10.83 -3.06
CA LEU A 180 -0.51 -9.95 -2.04
C LEU A 180 -1.50 -8.97 -2.65
N ILE A 181 -1.09 -8.28 -3.71
CA ILE A 181 -1.95 -7.43 -4.54
C ILE A 181 -1.84 -7.93 -5.98
N PRO A 182 -2.75 -8.80 -6.45
CA PRO A 182 -2.67 -9.35 -7.82
C PRO A 182 -2.59 -8.26 -8.91
N ALA A 183 -1.89 -8.53 -10.02
CA ALA A 183 -1.64 -7.57 -11.11
C ALA A 183 -2.93 -6.97 -11.74
N SER A 184 -4.07 -7.63 -11.55
CA SER A 184 -5.39 -7.09 -11.94
C SER A 184 -5.73 -5.76 -11.26
N HIS A 185 -5.15 -5.48 -10.07
CA HIS A 185 -5.30 -4.19 -9.39
C HIS A 185 -4.59 -3.07 -10.16
N GLY A 186 -3.37 -3.31 -10.65
CA GLY A 186 -2.65 -2.36 -11.51
C GLY A 186 -3.40 -2.08 -12.83
N LYS A 187 -3.97 -3.13 -13.45
CA LYS A 187 -4.81 -2.98 -14.64
C LYS A 187 -6.11 -2.21 -14.36
N ALA A 188 -6.67 -2.31 -13.17
CA ALA A 188 -7.83 -1.52 -12.78
C ALA A 188 -7.48 -0.03 -12.63
N ILE A 189 -6.29 0.28 -12.09
CA ILE A 189 -5.78 1.66 -12.02
C ILE A 189 -5.53 2.21 -13.43
N GLU A 190 -4.89 1.45 -14.31
CA GLU A 190 -4.66 1.84 -15.71
C GLU A 190 -5.96 2.24 -16.42
N LYS A 191 -7.00 1.43 -16.26
CA LYS A 191 -8.32 1.73 -16.83
C LYS A 191 -8.96 3.00 -16.25
N ALA A 192 -8.64 3.35 -15.02
CA ALA A 192 -9.23 4.50 -14.33
C ALA A 192 -8.47 5.81 -14.61
N ILE A 193 -7.13 5.76 -14.74
CA ILE A 193 -6.27 6.92 -15.02
C ILE A 193 -6.05 7.05 -16.52
N SER A 194 -6.71 8.00 -17.14
CA SER A 194 -6.57 8.23 -18.60
C SER A 194 -5.13 8.60 -18.98
N GLY A 195 -4.59 7.92 -19.98
CA GLY A 195 -3.25 8.16 -20.51
C GLY A 195 -2.12 7.59 -19.64
N SER A 196 -2.44 6.80 -18.62
CA SER A 196 -1.42 6.06 -17.86
C SER A 196 -0.81 4.92 -18.69
N LYS A 197 0.40 4.48 -18.29
CA LYS A 197 1.07 3.30 -18.85
C LYS A 197 1.16 2.22 -17.79
N PHE A 198 0.89 0.98 -18.20
CA PHE A 198 1.00 -0.20 -17.33
C PHE A 198 2.13 -1.09 -17.81
N GLU A 199 3.05 -1.42 -16.90
CA GLU A 199 4.16 -2.34 -17.13
C GLU A 199 4.07 -3.53 -16.20
N LEU A 200 3.99 -4.73 -16.77
CA LEU A 200 3.99 -5.99 -16.04
C LEU A 200 5.40 -6.58 -16.03
N ILE A 201 5.99 -6.69 -14.85
CA ILE A 201 7.30 -7.32 -14.71
C ILE A 201 7.13 -8.81 -14.48
N GLU A 202 7.58 -9.61 -15.43
CA GLU A 202 7.45 -11.06 -15.34
C GLU A 202 8.32 -11.64 -14.22
N GLY A 203 7.73 -12.55 -13.43
CA GLY A 203 8.40 -13.20 -12.30
C GLY A 203 8.48 -12.35 -11.01
N MET A 204 8.20 -11.05 -11.06
CA MET A 204 8.24 -10.17 -9.90
C MET A 204 7.07 -10.46 -8.93
N GLY A 205 7.36 -10.52 -7.61
CA GLY A 205 6.39 -10.53 -6.52
C GLY A 205 5.95 -9.13 -6.10
N HIS A 206 5.59 -9.00 -4.82
CA HIS A 206 5.21 -7.73 -4.19
C HIS A 206 6.40 -6.92 -3.72
#